data_53a459a101ed0578c109fc0b742b8481
#
_entry.id   53a459a101ed0578c109fc0b742b8481
#
_cell.length_a   1.000
_cell.length_b   1.000
_cell.length_c   1.000
_cell.angle_alpha   90.00
_cell.angle_beta   90.00
_cell.angle_gamma   90.00
#
_symmetry.space_group_name_H-M   'P 1'
#
loop_
_entity.id
_entity.type
_entity.pdbx_description
1 polymer ?
#
loop_
_entity_poly.entity_id
_entity_poly.type
_entity_poly.pdbx_seq_one_letter_code
_entity_poly.pdbx_strand_id
1 'polypeptide(L)'
;KTDPSNVAFDIYKSVDGEMEVKLNEEPISNTTSWVDADIDVSKTNVYRVTLANQAETLCDYTFTSEMAEKFYHEIRLNMNVPDASITYSPDDIQLGDLDGDGELEIVVKREPYDGANMGVWFNGTTLLEAYKMDGTFLWRIDLGINIRSGSHYTSYILYDFDGDGLCEIAFRTSEGTKFADGKIITDANGKV
;
A
#
# COMPACT_ATOMS: atom_id res chain seq x y z
N LYS A 1 -16.26 4.42 -1.12
CA LYS A 1 -17.35 3.84 -1.93
C LYS A 1 -17.74 2.51 -1.33
N THR A 2 -18.97 2.35 -0.86
CA THR A 2 -19.44 1.05 -0.36
C THR A 2 -20.09 0.33 -1.54
N ASP A 3 -19.67 -0.89 -1.80
CA ASP A 3 -20.34 -1.73 -2.78
C ASP A 3 -21.82 -1.92 -2.43
N PRO A 4 -22.69 -2.05 -3.43
CA PRO A 4 -24.08 -2.38 -3.18
C PRO A 4 -24.20 -3.64 -2.32
N SER A 5 -25.10 -3.65 -1.34
CA SER A 5 -25.30 -4.77 -0.40
C SER A 5 -25.71 -6.10 -1.07
N ASN A 6 -25.99 -6.08 -2.36
CA ASN A 6 -26.38 -7.25 -3.15
C ASN A 6 -25.25 -7.79 -4.05
N VAL A 7 -24.02 -7.29 -3.91
CA VAL A 7 -22.87 -7.82 -4.63
C VAL A 7 -22.48 -9.18 -4.02
N ALA A 8 -22.25 -10.15 -4.87
CA ALA A 8 -21.78 -11.47 -4.51
C ALA A 8 -20.68 -11.93 -5.48
N PHE A 9 -19.79 -12.80 -5.01
CA PHE A 9 -18.60 -13.21 -5.73
C PHE A 9 -18.53 -14.72 -5.93
N ASP A 10 -17.93 -15.13 -7.04
CA ASP A 10 -17.51 -16.50 -7.28
C ASP A 10 -15.98 -16.57 -7.37
N ILE A 11 -15.40 -17.63 -6.81
CA ILE A 11 -13.96 -17.88 -6.78
C ILE A 11 -13.67 -19.14 -7.59
N TYR A 12 -12.73 -19.04 -8.49
CA TYR A 12 -12.21 -20.12 -9.31
C TYR A 12 -10.74 -20.36 -9.02
N LYS A 13 -10.28 -21.60 -9.20
CA LYS A 13 -8.88 -21.99 -9.00
C LYS A 13 -8.42 -22.90 -10.13
N SER A 14 -7.25 -22.63 -10.64
CA SER A 14 -6.46 -23.50 -11.50
C SER A 14 -5.18 -23.91 -10.78
N VAL A 15 -4.77 -25.16 -10.90
CA VAL A 15 -3.54 -25.69 -10.30
C VAL A 15 -2.62 -26.13 -11.43
N ASP A 16 -1.36 -25.67 -11.44
CA ASP A 16 -0.34 -25.98 -12.45
C ASP A 16 -0.81 -25.82 -13.91
N GLY A 17 -1.74 -24.88 -14.15
CA GLY A 17 -2.32 -24.62 -15.47
C GLY A 17 -3.37 -25.62 -15.93
N GLU A 18 -3.86 -26.48 -15.02
CA GLU A 18 -5.01 -27.33 -15.29
C GLU A 18 -6.30 -26.53 -15.45
N MET A 19 -7.37 -27.18 -15.89
CA MET A 19 -8.68 -26.54 -16.03
C MET A 19 -9.17 -25.99 -14.69
N GLU A 20 -9.59 -24.72 -14.68
CA GLU A 20 -10.08 -24.09 -13.47
C GLU A 20 -11.37 -24.72 -12.95
N VAL A 21 -11.52 -24.75 -11.65
CA VAL A 21 -12.72 -25.22 -10.95
C VAL A 21 -13.27 -24.11 -10.06
N LYS A 22 -14.59 -24.03 -9.97
CA LYS A 22 -15.24 -23.13 -9.01
C LYS A 22 -15.12 -23.71 -7.60
N LEU A 23 -14.70 -22.88 -6.63
CA LEU A 23 -14.43 -23.32 -5.27
C LEU A 23 -15.61 -23.15 -4.33
N ASN A 24 -16.41 -22.11 -4.49
CA ASN A 24 -17.59 -21.87 -3.65
C ASN A 24 -18.85 -22.42 -4.30
N GLU A 25 -19.62 -23.23 -3.57
CA GLU A 25 -20.89 -23.76 -4.04
C GLU A 25 -21.91 -22.63 -4.22
N GLU A 26 -22.08 -21.79 -3.21
CA GLU A 26 -22.97 -20.63 -3.19
C GLU A 26 -22.16 -19.32 -3.31
N PRO A 27 -22.69 -18.29 -4.00
CA PRO A 27 -22.02 -17.01 -4.11
C PRO A 27 -21.73 -16.36 -2.75
N ILE A 28 -20.53 -15.81 -2.59
CA ILE A 28 -20.09 -15.15 -1.36
C ILE A 28 -20.65 -13.73 -1.33
N SER A 29 -21.54 -13.41 -0.39
CA SER A 29 -22.21 -12.11 -0.31
C SER A 29 -22.10 -11.44 1.06
N ASN A 30 -21.61 -12.14 2.08
CA ASN A 30 -21.61 -11.68 3.46
C ASN A 30 -20.21 -11.32 3.98
N THR A 31 -19.19 -11.50 3.19
CA THR A 31 -17.79 -11.22 3.51
C THR A 31 -16.99 -10.89 2.27
N THR A 32 -15.88 -10.20 2.44
CA THR A 32 -14.86 -9.92 1.41
C THR A 32 -13.62 -10.79 1.58
N SER A 33 -13.69 -11.81 2.42
CA SER A 33 -12.60 -12.75 2.65
C SER A 33 -13.06 -14.19 2.44
N TRP A 34 -12.17 -15.02 1.89
CA TRP A 34 -12.39 -16.45 1.71
C TRP A 34 -11.10 -17.22 1.96
N VAL A 35 -11.19 -18.45 2.41
CA VAL A 35 -10.01 -19.27 2.75
C VAL A 35 -10.06 -20.57 1.96
N ASP A 36 -9.03 -20.84 1.16
CA ASP A 36 -8.81 -22.14 0.54
C ASP A 36 -8.16 -23.09 1.56
N ALA A 37 -8.98 -23.93 2.20
CA ALA A 37 -8.48 -24.90 3.19
C ALA A 37 -7.75 -26.10 2.54
N ASP A 38 -7.96 -26.32 1.24
CA ASP A 38 -7.45 -27.47 0.49
C ASP A 38 -6.34 -27.07 -0.52
N ILE A 39 -5.65 -25.98 -0.25
CA ILE A 39 -4.54 -25.52 -1.10
C ILE A 39 -3.37 -26.51 -1.08
N ASP A 40 -2.87 -26.93 -2.26
CA ASP A 40 -1.59 -27.61 -2.38
C ASP A 40 -0.47 -26.56 -2.52
N VAL A 41 0.17 -26.24 -1.42
CA VAL A 41 1.23 -25.23 -1.34
C VAL A 41 2.51 -25.60 -2.10
N SER A 42 2.64 -26.84 -2.56
CA SER A 42 3.78 -27.29 -3.37
C SER A 42 3.62 -26.97 -4.86
N LYS A 43 2.45 -26.47 -5.27
CA LYS A 43 2.07 -26.19 -6.63
C LYS A 43 1.79 -24.72 -6.89
N THR A 44 1.76 -24.35 -8.17
CA THR A 44 1.25 -23.03 -8.57
C THR A 44 -0.27 -23.05 -8.57
N ASN A 45 -0.89 -22.22 -7.73
CA ASN A 45 -2.33 -22.06 -7.62
C ASN A 45 -2.71 -20.68 -8.14
N VAL A 46 -3.54 -20.63 -9.17
CA VAL A 46 -4.05 -19.36 -9.74
C VAL A 46 -5.51 -19.23 -9.36
N TYR A 47 -5.82 -18.19 -8.63
CA TYR A 47 -7.18 -17.85 -8.23
C TYR A 47 -7.72 -16.74 -9.11
N ARG A 48 -9.00 -16.81 -9.42
CA ARG A 48 -9.73 -15.78 -10.17
C ARG A 48 -11.04 -15.48 -9.46
N VAL A 49 -11.32 -14.22 -9.26
CA VAL A 49 -12.58 -13.75 -8.65
C VAL A 49 -13.43 -13.08 -9.71
N THR A 50 -14.73 -13.40 -9.71
CA THR A 50 -15.74 -12.77 -10.58
C THR A 50 -16.93 -12.29 -9.77
N LEU A 51 -17.73 -11.40 -10.33
CA LEU A 51 -19.09 -11.23 -9.84
C LEU A 51 -19.89 -12.51 -10.06
N ALA A 52 -20.75 -12.85 -9.10
CA ALA A 52 -21.55 -14.07 -9.17
C ALA A 52 -22.35 -14.13 -10.47
N ASN A 53 -22.29 -15.30 -11.13
CA ASN A 53 -22.90 -15.57 -12.43
C ASN A 53 -22.38 -14.69 -13.58
N GLN A 54 -21.20 -14.11 -13.47
CA GLN A 54 -20.53 -13.37 -14.55
C GLN A 54 -19.19 -14.04 -14.87
N ALA A 55 -18.77 -13.92 -16.13
CA ALA A 55 -17.51 -14.51 -16.59
C ALA A 55 -16.33 -13.54 -16.51
N GLU A 56 -16.61 -12.25 -16.36
CA GLU A 56 -15.58 -11.21 -16.30
C GLU A 56 -14.78 -11.32 -15.01
N THR A 57 -13.45 -11.36 -15.15
CA THR A 57 -12.52 -11.39 -14.02
C THR A 57 -12.46 -10.00 -13.38
N LEU A 58 -12.71 -9.92 -12.09
CA LEU A 58 -12.50 -8.71 -11.30
C LEU A 58 -11.04 -8.59 -10.89
N CYS A 59 -10.48 -9.68 -10.37
CA CYS A 59 -9.07 -9.78 -10.02
C CYS A 59 -8.62 -11.23 -10.08
N ASP A 60 -7.33 -11.44 -10.18
CA ASP A 60 -6.69 -12.74 -10.07
C ASP A 60 -5.50 -12.67 -9.12
N TYR A 61 -5.11 -13.81 -8.60
CA TYR A 61 -3.97 -13.95 -7.70
C TYR A 61 -3.27 -15.28 -7.94
N THR A 62 -1.96 -15.23 -8.08
CA THR A 62 -1.13 -16.42 -8.24
C THR A 62 -0.33 -16.69 -6.98
N PHE A 63 -0.54 -17.87 -6.37
CA PHE A 63 0.26 -18.39 -5.28
C PHE A 63 1.23 -19.44 -5.82
N THR A 64 2.52 -19.29 -5.51
CA THR A 64 3.57 -20.24 -5.92
C THR A 64 4.16 -20.97 -4.73
N SER A 65 4.82 -22.12 -4.98
CA SER A 65 5.52 -22.86 -3.92
C SER A 65 6.61 -22.05 -3.23
N GLU A 66 7.23 -21.08 -3.92
CA GLU A 66 8.22 -20.19 -3.32
C GLU A 66 7.59 -19.27 -2.24
N MET A 67 6.33 -18.88 -2.44
CA MET A 67 5.57 -18.09 -1.46
C MET A 67 5.25 -18.88 -0.20
N ALA A 68 5.12 -20.20 -0.30
CA ALA A 68 4.87 -21.08 0.85
C ALA A 68 6.05 -21.13 1.84
N GLU A 69 7.26 -20.82 1.38
CA GLU A 69 8.45 -20.76 2.23
C GLU A 69 8.57 -19.43 3.01
N LYS A 70 7.80 -18.41 2.60
CA LYS A 70 7.81 -17.08 3.20
C LYS A 70 6.42 -16.71 3.71
N PHE A 71 6.29 -16.57 5.01
CA PHE A 71 5.04 -16.14 5.66
C PHE A 71 4.84 -14.62 5.66
N TYR A 72 5.60 -13.89 4.83
CA TYR A 72 5.58 -12.44 4.74
C TYR A 72 5.91 -11.98 3.32
N HIS A 73 5.41 -10.83 2.98
CA HIS A 73 5.79 -10.09 1.77
C HIS A 73 6.87 -9.06 2.11
N GLU A 74 8.00 -9.11 1.41
CA GLU A 74 9.15 -8.22 1.65
C GLU A 74 9.17 -7.11 0.60
N ILE A 75 9.04 -5.87 1.05
CA ILE A 75 9.24 -4.69 0.21
C ILE A 75 10.47 -3.95 0.69
N ARG A 76 11.47 -3.82 -0.18
CA ARG A 76 12.71 -3.11 0.13
C ARG A 76 12.52 -1.62 -0.09
N LEU A 77 12.64 -0.85 1.00
CA LEU A 77 12.51 0.60 0.94
C LEU A 77 13.72 1.25 0.23
N ASN A 78 13.45 2.34 -0.48
CA ASN A 78 14.46 3.09 -1.21
C ASN A 78 15.51 3.69 -0.25
N MET A 79 16.77 3.31 -0.43
CA MET A 79 17.89 3.78 0.39
C MET A 79 18.46 5.13 -0.06
N ASN A 80 18.02 5.65 -1.21
CA ASN A 80 18.41 6.99 -1.65
C ASN A 80 17.54 8.04 -0.93
N VAL A 81 17.89 8.34 0.31
CA VAL A 81 17.20 9.30 1.18
C VAL A 81 17.81 10.71 1.08
N PRO A 82 17.08 11.77 1.49
CA PRO A 82 17.58 13.15 1.39
C PRO A 82 18.90 13.42 2.11
N ASP A 83 19.09 12.77 3.25
CA ASP A 83 20.34 12.84 4.03
C ASP A 83 20.81 11.41 4.35
N ALA A 84 21.86 10.97 3.69
CA ALA A 84 22.44 9.63 3.86
C ALA A 84 23.12 9.42 5.24
N SER A 85 23.31 10.48 6.02
CA SER A 85 23.82 10.36 7.40
C SER A 85 22.73 9.98 8.39
N ILE A 86 21.45 10.04 7.97
CA ILE A 86 20.28 9.71 8.79
C ILE A 86 19.83 8.29 8.47
N THR A 87 19.64 7.49 9.50
CA THR A 87 18.95 6.21 9.40
C THR A 87 17.45 6.45 9.49
N TYR A 88 16.70 5.94 8.51
CA TYR A 88 15.24 6.02 8.50
C TYR A 88 14.63 4.65 8.81
N SER A 89 13.64 4.65 9.71
CA SER A 89 12.84 3.48 10.06
C SER A 89 11.46 3.59 9.43
N PRO A 90 10.88 2.51 8.91
CA PRO A 90 9.46 2.48 8.58
C PRO A 90 8.61 2.61 9.86
N ASP A 91 7.47 3.26 9.72
CA ASP A 91 6.50 3.47 10.78
C ASP A 91 5.11 3.13 10.24
N ASP A 92 4.12 4.05 10.24
CA ASP A 92 2.78 3.77 9.75
C ASP A 92 2.76 3.42 8.26
N ILE A 93 1.88 2.49 7.89
CA ILE A 93 1.65 2.06 6.51
C ILE A 93 0.14 2.14 6.23
N GLN A 94 -0.23 2.68 5.07
CA GLN A 94 -1.58 2.62 4.54
C GLN A 94 -1.57 2.09 3.11
N LEU A 95 -2.69 1.48 2.71
CA LEU A 95 -2.88 0.86 1.40
C LEU A 95 -3.96 1.61 0.65
N GLY A 96 -3.76 1.81 -0.65
CA GLY A 96 -4.75 2.40 -1.55
C GLY A 96 -4.29 2.30 -3.00
N ASP A 97 -5.25 2.27 -3.90
CA ASP A 97 -5.00 2.36 -5.34
C ASP A 97 -4.59 3.80 -5.68
N LEU A 98 -3.33 4.00 -6.06
CA LEU A 98 -2.77 5.33 -6.34
C LEU A 98 -2.70 5.66 -7.83
N ASP A 99 -2.79 4.67 -8.71
CA ASP A 99 -2.65 4.86 -10.15
C ASP A 99 -3.85 4.36 -10.97
N GLY A 100 -4.86 3.77 -10.33
CA GLY A 100 -6.12 3.39 -10.94
C GLY A 100 -6.08 2.04 -11.68
N ASP A 101 -5.07 1.22 -11.41
CA ASP A 101 -4.93 -0.08 -12.04
C ASP A 101 -5.73 -1.19 -11.31
N GLY A 102 -6.32 -0.86 -10.15
CA GLY A 102 -7.12 -1.77 -9.32
C GLY A 102 -6.30 -2.59 -8.34
N GLU A 103 -4.98 -2.50 -8.37
CA GLU A 103 -4.08 -3.06 -7.36
C GLU A 103 -3.83 -2.03 -6.25
N LEU A 104 -3.37 -2.48 -5.10
CA LEU A 104 -3.08 -1.58 -3.99
C LEU A 104 -1.59 -1.28 -3.93
N GLU A 105 -1.27 -0.01 -3.85
CA GLU A 105 0.04 0.49 -3.45
C GLU A 105 0.11 0.67 -1.94
N ILE A 106 1.32 0.71 -1.43
CA ILE A 106 1.58 1.10 -0.05
C ILE A 106 2.13 2.52 0.03
N VAL A 107 1.65 3.28 1.00
CA VAL A 107 2.31 4.52 1.43
C VAL A 107 2.90 4.27 2.80
N VAL A 108 4.21 4.46 2.92
CA VAL A 108 4.99 4.24 4.14
C VAL A 108 5.44 5.58 4.69
N LYS A 109 5.12 5.84 5.96
CA LYS A 109 5.76 6.91 6.72
C LYS A 109 7.13 6.42 7.20
N ARG A 110 8.18 7.18 6.94
CA ARG A 110 9.52 6.90 7.41
C ARG A 110 9.99 7.99 8.36
N GLU A 111 10.44 7.57 9.52
CA GLU A 111 10.91 8.46 10.55
C GLU A 111 12.43 8.39 10.69
N PRO A 112 13.11 9.53 10.95
CA PRO A 112 14.51 9.52 11.31
C PRO A 112 14.67 8.77 12.62
N TYR A 113 15.56 7.77 12.63
CA TYR A 113 15.79 6.88 13.76
C TYR A 113 17.16 7.14 14.39
N ASP A 114 17.21 7.47 15.66
CA ASP A 114 18.43 7.71 16.43
C ASP A 114 18.77 6.59 17.44
N GLY A 115 18.05 5.46 17.36
CA GLY A 115 18.28 4.28 18.19
C GLY A 115 17.75 4.35 19.62
N ALA A 116 17.44 5.52 20.16
CA ALA A 116 17.07 5.66 21.56
C ALA A 116 15.79 6.47 21.81
N ASN A 117 15.40 7.33 20.91
CA ASN A 117 14.36 8.32 21.14
C ASN A 117 13.34 8.38 20.01
N MET A 118 12.36 7.48 20.06
CA MET A 118 11.13 7.60 19.27
C MET A 118 10.36 8.85 19.72
N GLY A 119 10.61 9.98 19.11
CA GLY A 119 9.90 11.23 19.38
C GLY A 119 10.75 12.42 19.79
N VAL A 120 12.07 12.35 19.64
CA VAL A 120 12.92 13.53 19.79
C VAL A 120 12.92 14.35 18.51
N TRP A 121 12.67 15.63 18.65
CA TRP A 121 12.73 16.59 17.58
C TRP A 121 14.12 16.62 16.93
N PHE A 122 14.14 16.58 15.58
CA PHE A 122 15.20 17.12 14.75
C PHE A 122 16.46 16.29 14.47
N ASN A 123 16.33 14.99 14.35
CA ASN A 123 17.41 14.22 13.72
C ASN A 123 17.20 14.02 12.20
N GLY A 124 16.22 14.70 11.62
CA GLY A 124 15.86 14.63 10.21
C GLY A 124 14.39 14.95 9.98
N THR A 125 13.97 14.85 8.74
CA THR A 125 12.60 15.11 8.31
C THR A 125 11.81 13.81 8.18
N THR A 126 10.50 13.84 8.43
CA THR A 126 9.60 12.71 8.14
C THR A 126 9.40 12.58 6.63
N LEU A 127 9.46 11.37 6.10
CA LEU A 127 9.23 11.07 4.70
C LEU A 127 7.93 10.27 4.54
N LEU A 128 7.15 10.58 3.52
CA LEU A 128 6.08 9.73 3.02
C LEU A 128 6.52 9.16 1.67
N GLU A 129 6.53 7.84 1.54
CA GLU A 129 7.00 7.15 0.34
C GLU A 129 5.97 6.17 -0.16
N ALA A 130 5.73 6.15 -1.47
CA ALA A 130 4.84 5.19 -2.10
C ALA A 130 5.62 4.13 -2.88
N TYR A 131 5.09 2.91 -2.84
CA TYR A 131 5.64 1.74 -3.52
C TYR A 131 4.52 0.85 -4.06
N LYS A 132 4.76 0.23 -5.22
CA LYS A 132 3.98 -0.93 -5.64
C LYS A 132 4.30 -2.16 -4.77
N MET A 133 3.42 -3.14 -4.79
CA MET A 133 3.62 -4.38 -4.02
C MET A 133 4.86 -5.17 -4.47
N ASP A 134 5.34 -5.00 -5.69
CA ASP A 134 6.59 -5.59 -6.17
C ASP A 134 7.87 -4.88 -5.68
N GLY A 135 7.72 -3.79 -4.90
CA GLY A 135 8.81 -2.97 -4.38
C GLY A 135 9.23 -1.82 -5.30
N THR A 136 8.54 -1.62 -6.42
CA THR A 136 8.78 -0.47 -7.29
C THR A 136 8.50 0.83 -6.53
N PHE A 137 9.52 1.68 -6.39
CA PHE A 137 9.40 3.00 -5.77
C PHE A 137 8.66 3.95 -6.72
N LEU A 138 7.60 4.60 -6.24
CA LEU A 138 6.80 5.52 -7.02
C LEU A 138 7.20 6.98 -6.76
N TRP A 139 7.10 7.42 -5.52
CA TRP A 139 7.39 8.80 -5.17
C TRP A 139 7.73 8.98 -3.68
N ARG A 140 8.26 10.15 -3.37
CA ARG A 140 8.55 10.61 -2.01
C ARG A 140 8.07 12.04 -1.81
N ILE A 141 7.51 12.28 -0.63
CA ILE A 141 7.27 13.61 -0.08
C ILE A 141 8.16 13.76 1.16
N ASP A 142 8.96 14.81 1.21
CA ASP A 142 9.74 15.18 2.38
C ASP A 142 8.97 16.27 3.13
N LEU A 143 8.53 15.98 4.36
CA LEU A 143 7.68 16.90 5.12
C LEU A 143 8.41 18.15 5.61
N GLY A 144 9.74 18.13 5.55
CA GLY A 144 10.56 19.28 5.92
C GLY A 144 10.78 19.43 7.42
N ILE A 145 11.73 20.32 7.75
CA ILE A 145 12.21 20.51 9.13
C ILE A 145 11.16 21.13 10.06
N ASN A 146 10.16 21.81 9.52
CA ASN A 146 9.11 22.46 10.31
C ASN A 146 7.94 21.51 10.66
N ILE A 147 8.00 20.26 10.20
CA ILE A 147 7.07 19.20 10.60
C ILE A 147 7.77 18.31 11.62
N ARG A 148 7.11 18.09 12.75
CA ARG A 148 7.65 17.26 13.83
C ARG A 148 7.77 15.81 13.39
N SER A 149 8.97 15.25 13.44
CA SER A 149 9.22 13.83 13.25
C SER A 149 8.90 13.00 14.50
N GLY A 150 8.73 11.70 14.34
CA GLY A 150 8.49 10.72 15.40
C GLY A 150 7.22 9.90 15.19
N SER A 151 7.23 8.66 15.66
CA SER A 151 6.18 7.66 15.41
C SER A 151 4.79 8.06 15.91
N HIS A 152 4.71 8.91 16.92
CA HIS A 152 3.44 9.39 17.48
C HIS A 152 2.93 10.70 16.85
N TYR A 153 3.64 11.21 15.86
CA TYR A 153 3.33 12.50 15.25
C TYR A 153 3.10 12.36 13.76
N THR A 154 2.47 13.37 13.18
CA THR A 154 2.35 13.53 11.74
C THR A 154 1.63 12.35 11.09
N SER A 155 0.41 12.11 11.55
CA SER A 155 -0.51 11.16 10.92
C SER A 155 -0.88 11.63 9.51
N TYR A 156 -1.13 10.68 8.63
CA TYR A 156 -1.68 10.91 7.30
C TYR A 156 -2.87 9.96 7.06
N ILE A 157 -3.66 10.25 6.05
CA ILE A 157 -4.80 9.43 5.63
C ILE A 157 -4.70 9.24 4.13
N LEU A 158 -4.83 7.99 3.70
CA LEU A 158 -4.93 7.60 2.31
C LEU A 158 -6.37 7.13 2.06
N TYR A 159 -7.08 7.78 1.16
CA TYR A 159 -8.47 7.47 0.86
C TYR A 159 -8.90 8.11 -0.46
N ASP A 160 -9.83 7.49 -1.17
CA ASP A 160 -10.52 8.06 -2.34
C ASP A 160 -11.55 9.08 -1.84
N PHE A 161 -11.14 10.35 -1.70
CA PHE A 161 -11.97 11.40 -1.10
C PHE A 161 -13.02 11.96 -2.06
N ASP A 162 -12.79 11.90 -3.35
CA ASP A 162 -13.72 12.44 -4.36
C ASP A 162 -14.52 11.36 -5.11
N GLY A 163 -14.21 10.09 -4.88
CA GLY A 163 -14.96 8.95 -5.39
C GLY A 163 -14.64 8.58 -6.84
N ASP A 164 -13.48 8.97 -7.34
CA ASP A 164 -13.06 8.70 -8.71
C ASP A 164 -12.35 7.35 -8.90
N GLY A 165 -12.04 6.66 -7.80
CA GLY A 165 -11.41 5.35 -7.76
C GLY A 165 -9.93 5.41 -7.46
N LEU A 166 -9.30 6.59 -7.44
CA LEU A 166 -7.93 6.81 -7.01
C LEU A 166 -7.87 7.25 -5.55
N CYS A 167 -6.83 6.86 -4.84
CA CYS A 167 -6.64 7.32 -3.47
C CYS A 167 -5.77 8.57 -3.43
N GLU A 168 -6.31 9.63 -2.79
CA GLU A 168 -5.55 10.80 -2.41
C GLU A 168 -4.88 10.62 -1.05
N ILE A 169 -3.86 11.40 -0.82
CA ILE A 169 -3.19 11.48 0.48
C ILE A 169 -3.45 12.82 1.17
N ALA A 170 -4.02 12.79 2.38
CA ALA A 170 -4.20 13.95 3.23
C ALA A 170 -3.19 13.92 4.38
N PHE A 171 -2.39 14.97 4.52
CA PHE A 171 -1.35 15.08 5.54
C PHE A 171 -1.06 16.54 5.89
N ARG A 172 -0.38 16.77 7.02
CA ARG A 172 0.04 18.11 7.44
C ARG A 172 1.28 18.55 6.69
N THR A 173 1.27 19.79 6.22
CA THR A 173 2.42 20.46 5.57
C THR A 173 2.83 21.71 6.34
N SER A 174 4.03 22.19 6.06
CA SER A 174 4.56 23.49 6.49
C SER A 174 5.56 24.01 5.44
N GLU A 175 6.11 25.21 5.68
CA GLU A 175 7.23 25.70 4.90
C GLU A 175 8.38 24.68 4.95
N GLY A 176 8.97 24.39 3.80
CA GLY A 176 10.00 23.35 3.64
C GLY A 176 9.47 21.99 3.23
N THR A 177 8.16 21.73 3.25
CA THR A 177 7.61 20.50 2.68
C THR A 177 7.88 20.45 1.18
N LYS A 178 8.55 19.40 0.73
CA LYS A 178 8.91 19.16 -0.66
C LYS A 178 8.09 18.01 -1.23
N PHE A 179 7.30 18.29 -2.25
CA PHE A 179 6.49 17.30 -2.96
C PHE A 179 7.30 16.46 -3.96
N ALA A 180 6.70 15.39 -4.45
CA ALA A 180 7.30 14.48 -5.42
C ALA A 180 7.67 15.13 -6.74
N ASP A 181 6.93 16.15 -7.18
CA ASP A 181 7.20 16.96 -8.39
C ASP A 181 8.30 18.00 -8.18
N GLY A 182 8.90 18.04 -6.98
CA GLY A 182 9.97 18.95 -6.60
C GLY A 182 9.50 20.31 -6.08
N LYS A 183 8.18 20.58 -6.07
CA LYS A 183 7.67 21.82 -5.47
C LYS A 183 7.92 21.85 -3.98
N ILE A 184 8.23 23.03 -3.46
CA ILE A 184 8.47 23.26 -2.02
C ILE A 184 7.48 24.32 -1.53
N ILE A 185 6.87 24.07 -0.38
CA ILE A 185 6.07 25.09 0.29
C ILE A 185 7.01 26.14 0.89
N THR A 186 6.72 27.41 0.59
CA THR A 186 7.46 28.56 1.11
C THR A 186 6.50 29.53 1.81
N ASP A 187 7.05 30.42 2.63
CA ASP A 187 6.29 31.57 3.16
C ASP A 187 5.92 32.59 2.05
N ALA A 188 5.21 33.61 2.42
CA ALA A 188 4.79 34.69 1.49
C ALA A 188 5.99 35.45 0.85
N ASN A 189 7.20 35.31 1.38
CA ASN A 189 8.44 35.93 0.89
C ASN A 189 9.31 34.94 0.11
N GLY A 190 8.83 33.70 -0.12
CA GLY A 190 9.55 32.65 -0.82
C GLY A 190 10.64 31.99 0.01
N LYS A 191 10.55 32.04 1.35
CA LYS A 191 11.49 31.38 2.28
C LYS A 191 10.93 30.05 2.82
N VAL A 192 11.83 29.15 3.11
CA VAL A 192 11.60 27.89 3.83
C VAL A 192 11.94 28.09 5.30
#